data_02b274daf18bb107375e5ea50e8d1f9d
#
_entry.id   02b274daf18bb107375e5ea50e8d1f9d
#
_cell.length_a   1.000
_cell.length_b   1.000
_cell.length_c   1.000
_cell.angle_alpha   90.00
_cell.angle_beta   90.00
_cell.angle_gamma   90.00
#
_symmetry.space_group_name_H-M   'P 1'
#
loop_
_entity.id
_entity.type
_entity.pdbx_description
1 polymer ?
#
loop_
_entity_poly.entity_id
_entity_poly.type
_entity_poly.pdbx_seq_one_letter_code
_entity_poly.pdbx_strand_id
1 'polypeptide(L)'
;MNFSLSNLKILIGELVMKWIERFFIVIVLLPITLFTLFIGYEIFGMCINHLATQIQTNTLQQHLESEIPDVEIVNVYSETGNTSGTSNHVDCLSSIIFSTQIQESEIEARMSKYYTFNDWDCYINQTDDGNYMFYINTSAPFRDNIEGH
;
A
#
# COMPACT_ATOMS: atom_id res chain seq x y z
N MET A 1 -5.72 67.19 -20.73
CA MET A 1 -4.78 66.04 -20.64
C MET A 1 -5.02 65.18 -21.84
N ASN A 2 -4.27 65.37 -22.95
CA ASN A 2 -4.49 64.62 -24.19
C ASN A 2 -3.80 63.24 -24.10
N PHE A 3 -4.58 62.23 -23.82
CA PHE A 3 -4.10 60.85 -23.91
C PHE A 3 -3.95 60.47 -25.39
N SER A 4 -2.70 60.39 -25.85
CA SER A 4 -2.41 60.04 -27.25
C SER A 4 -2.78 58.59 -27.50
N LEU A 5 -3.42 58.28 -28.64
CA LEU A 5 -3.73 56.94 -29.14
C LEU A 5 -2.49 55.99 -29.16
N SER A 6 -1.30 56.58 -29.31
CA SER A 6 -0.02 55.84 -29.23
C SER A 6 0.26 55.25 -27.83
N ASN A 7 0.01 56.04 -26.78
CA ASN A 7 0.22 55.60 -25.40
C ASN A 7 -0.77 54.50 -25.01
N LEU A 8 -1.99 54.54 -25.52
CA LEU A 8 -2.99 53.47 -25.30
C LEU A 8 -2.57 52.13 -25.95
N LYS A 9 -2.00 52.17 -27.18
CA LYS A 9 -1.50 50.98 -27.86
C LYS A 9 -0.31 50.33 -27.15
N ILE A 10 0.59 51.13 -26.62
CA ILE A 10 1.74 50.67 -25.83
C ILE A 10 1.25 49.97 -24.54
N LEU A 11 0.33 50.59 -23.81
CA LEU A 11 -0.23 50.05 -22.58
C LEU A 11 -0.95 48.69 -22.82
N ILE A 12 -1.74 48.61 -23.87
CA ILE A 12 -2.42 47.36 -24.26
C ILE A 12 -1.38 46.27 -24.63
N GLY A 13 -0.35 46.62 -25.38
CA GLY A 13 0.75 45.70 -25.73
C GLY A 13 1.46 45.14 -24.50
N GLU A 14 1.80 45.98 -23.53
CA GLU A 14 2.41 45.53 -22.27
C GLU A 14 1.49 44.62 -21.46
N LEU A 15 0.20 44.91 -21.43
CA LEU A 15 -0.80 44.10 -20.75
C LEU A 15 -0.96 42.72 -21.39
N VAL A 16 -1.02 42.67 -22.71
CA VAL A 16 -1.10 41.44 -23.49
C VAL A 16 0.16 40.60 -23.26
N MET A 17 1.34 41.18 -23.31
CA MET A 17 2.62 40.48 -23.06
C MET A 17 2.66 39.85 -21.67
N LYS A 18 2.24 40.58 -20.63
CA LYS A 18 2.15 40.06 -19.26
C LYS A 18 1.17 38.90 -19.12
N TRP A 19 0.06 38.92 -19.86
CA TRP A 19 -0.91 37.81 -19.91
C TRP A 19 -0.31 36.60 -20.60
N ILE A 20 0.40 36.78 -21.71
CA ILE A 20 1.09 35.72 -22.43
C ILE A 20 2.16 35.10 -21.55
N GLU A 21 3.00 35.86 -20.88
CA GLU A 21 4.01 35.32 -19.95
C GLU A 21 3.38 34.51 -18.82
N ARG A 22 2.33 35.01 -18.20
CA ARG A 22 1.61 34.26 -17.13
C ARG A 22 0.99 32.96 -17.66
N PHE A 23 0.43 33.01 -18.86
CA PHE A 23 -0.15 31.83 -19.49
C PHE A 23 0.90 30.75 -19.76
N PHE A 24 2.09 31.13 -20.27
CA PHE A 24 3.20 30.19 -20.44
C PHE A 24 3.70 29.63 -19.11
N ILE A 25 3.81 30.45 -18.08
CA ILE A 25 4.20 29.98 -16.74
C ILE A 25 3.20 28.93 -16.23
N VAL A 26 1.91 29.17 -16.36
CA VAL A 26 0.87 28.23 -15.92
C VAL A 26 0.93 26.92 -16.72
N ILE A 27 1.08 26.98 -18.05
CA ILE A 27 1.19 25.78 -18.90
C ILE A 27 2.39 24.90 -18.51
N VAL A 28 3.50 25.50 -18.09
CA VAL A 28 4.70 24.75 -17.70
C VAL A 28 4.60 24.26 -16.27
N LEU A 29 4.19 25.11 -15.34
CA LEU A 29 4.17 24.77 -13.90
C LEU A 29 3.05 23.81 -13.53
N LEU A 30 1.88 23.89 -14.20
CA LEU A 30 0.73 23.05 -13.87
C LEU A 30 1.04 21.54 -14.02
N PRO A 31 1.55 21.04 -15.16
CA PRO A 31 1.87 19.64 -15.30
C PRO A 31 2.98 19.18 -14.34
N ILE A 32 3.98 20.02 -14.06
CA ILE A 32 5.04 19.72 -13.09
C ILE A 32 4.44 19.54 -11.69
N THR A 33 3.56 20.47 -11.29
CA THR A 33 2.90 20.42 -9.98
C THR A 33 2.03 19.16 -9.87
N LEU A 34 1.22 18.85 -10.88
CA LEU A 34 0.36 17.66 -10.90
C LEU A 34 1.20 16.38 -10.82
N PHE A 35 2.29 16.30 -11.58
CA PHE A 35 3.20 15.17 -11.54
C PHE A 35 3.86 15.00 -10.17
N THR A 36 4.31 16.09 -9.55
CA THR A 36 4.90 16.06 -8.20
C THR A 36 3.89 15.58 -7.16
N LEU A 37 2.63 16.05 -7.25
CA LEU A 37 1.55 15.61 -6.36
C LEU A 37 1.22 14.13 -6.56
N PHE A 38 1.22 13.66 -7.82
CA PHE A 38 1.01 12.25 -8.13
C PHE A 38 2.11 11.37 -7.51
N ILE A 39 3.38 11.71 -7.72
CA ILE A 39 4.51 10.97 -7.12
C ILE A 39 4.43 11.00 -5.58
N GLY A 40 4.09 12.15 -5.00
CA GLY A 40 3.89 12.26 -3.55
C GLY A 40 2.79 11.33 -3.02
N TYR A 41 1.68 11.23 -3.75
CA TYR A 41 0.57 10.33 -3.43
C TYR A 41 1.01 8.85 -3.50
N GLU A 42 1.74 8.46 -4.55
CA GLU A 42 2.26 7.09 -4.71
C GLU A 42 3.21 6.71 -3.57
N ILE A 43 4.20 7.56 -3.27
CA ILE A 43 5.15 7.32 -2.16
C ILE A 43 4.42 7.21 -0.82
N PHE A 44 3.46 8.09 -0.57
CA PHE A 44 2.65 8.03 0.65
C PHE A 44 1.87 6.71 0.74
N GLY A 45 1.23 6.29 -0.36
CA GLY A 45 0.53 5.01 -0.45
C GLY A 45 1.43 3.82 -0.14
N MET A 46 2.65 3.78 -0.73
CA MET A 46 3.66 2.76 -0.44
C MET A 46 3.98 2.70 1.06
N CYS A 47 4.27 3.83 1.69
CA CYS A 47 4.57 3.87 3.12
C CYS A 47 3.43 3.29 3.99
N ILE A 48 2.18 3.63 3.65
CA ILE A 48 1.01 3.13 4.37
C ILE A 48 0.82 1.63 4.14
N ASN A 49 1.00 1.13 2.91
CA ASN A 49 0.88 -0.28 2.58
C ASN A 49 1.91 -1.12 3.36
N HIS A 50 3.18 -0.72 3.35
CA HIS A 50 4.23 -1.41 4.11
C HIS A 50 3.96 -1.40 5.63
N LEU A 51 3.47 -0.28 6.15
CA LEU A 51 3.07 -0.21 7.57
C LEU A 51 1.91 -1.16 7.88
N ALA A 52 0.90 -1.23 6.99
CA ALA A 52 -0.23 -2.13 7.15
C ALA A 52 0.22 -3.60 7.16
N THR A 53 1.12 -4.00 6.25
CA THR A 53 1.71 -5.34 6.21
C THR A 53 2.45 -5.66 7.51
N GLN A 54 3.26 -4.73 8.02
CA GLN A 54 3.96 -4.90 9.29
C GLN A 54 2.99 -5.08 10.47
N ILE A 55 1.95 -4.26 10.54
CA ILE A 55 0.92 -4.36 11.59
C ILE A 55 0.21 -5.71 11.49
N GLN A 56 -0.18 -6.14 10.29
CA GLN A 56 -0.81 -7.44 10.05
C GLN A 56 0.07 -8.59 10.56
N THR A 57 1.34 -8.61 10.16
CA THR A 57 2.31 -9.64 10.55
C THR A 57 2.52 -9.70 12.06
N ASN A 58 2.76 -8.53 12.69
CA ASN A 58 2.94 -8.45 14.14
C ASN A 58 1.68 -8.88 14.89
N THR A 59 0.49 -8.52 14.40
CA THR A 59 -0.78 -8.90 15.00
C THR A 59 -1.01 -10.40 14.89
N LEU A 60 -0.70 -11.00 13.72
CA LEU A 60 -0.78 -12.44 13.51
C LEU A 60 0.14 -13.18 14.48
N GLN A 61 1.39 -12.73 14.63
CA GLN A 61 2.34 -13.31 15.57
C GLN A 61 1.84 -13.22 17.02
N GLN A 62 1.36 -12.06 17.45
CA GLN A 62 0.79 -11.87 18.79
C GLN A 62 -0.40 -12.79 19.07
N HIS A 63 -1.28 -12.98 18.09
CA HIS A 63 -2.41 -13.90 18.21
C HIS A 63 -1.93 -15.34 18.34
N LEU A 64 -0.95 -15.79 17.53
CA LEU A 64 -0.35 -17.11 17.66
C LEU A 64 0.25 -17.32 19.06
N GLU A 65 1.09 -16.40 19.50
CA GLU A 65 1.75 -16.48 20.81
C GLU A 65 0.77 -16.47 21.99
N SER A 66 -0.38 -15.79 21.84
CA SER A 66 -1.39 -15.72 22.91
C SER A 66 -2.35 -16.90 22.96
N GLU A 67 -2.63 -17.53 21.81
CA GLU A 67 -3.69 -18.55 21.70
C GLU A 67 -3.17 -19.97 21.59
N ILE A 68 -1.97 -20.14 21.08
CA ILE A 68 -1.40 -21.46 20.81
C ILE A 68 -0.42 -21.83 21.92
N PRO A 69 -0.71 -22.91 22.69
CA PRO A 69 0.21 -23.41 23.71
C PRO A 69 1.53 -23.85 23.11
N ASP A 70 2.62 -23.59 23.82
CA ASP A 70 3.97 -24.04 23.47
C ASP A 70 4.36 -23.69 22.02
N VAL A 71 3.83 -22.56 21.50
CA VAL A 71 4.17 -22.08 20.16
C VAL A 71 5.62 -21.59 20.13
N GLU A 72 6.36 -22.09 19.15
CA GLU A 72 7.73 -21.64 18.84
C GLU A 72 7.73 -21.06 17.42
N ILE A 73 7.99 -19.77 17.27
CA ILE A 73 8.07 -19.12 15.95
C ILE A 73 9.41 -19.49 15.30
N VAL A 74 9.33 -20.16 14.15
CA VAL A 74 10.48 -20.63 13.37
C VAL A 74 10.90 -19.60 12.34
N ASN A 75 9.94 -19.02 11.62
CA ASN A 75 10.20 -17.99 10.60
C ASN A 75 9.01 -17.05 10.46
N VAL A 76 9.31 -15.79 10.16
CA VAL A 76 8.31 -14.76 9.87
C VAL A 76 8.64 -14.15 8.52
N TYR A 77 7.68 -14.17 7.60
CA TYR A 77 7.78 -13.56 6.29
C TYR A 77 6.63 -12.57 6.09
N SER A 78 6.95 -11.42 5.49
CA SER A 78 5.96 -10.44 5.10
C SER A 78 6.36 -9.79 3.78
N GLU A 79 5.36 -9.52 2.94
CA GLU A 79 5.55 -8.90 1.64
C GLU A 79 4.43 -7.93 1.34
N THR A 80 4.77 -6.79 0.74
CA THR A 80 3.80 -5.80 0.23
C THR A 80 4.00 -5.71 -1.27
N GLY A 81 2.95 -5.92 -2.04
CA GLY A 81 3.02 -5.91 -3.50
C GLY A 81 1.92 -6.75 -4.13
N ASN A 82 2.07 -7.09 -5.40
CA ASN A 82 1.12 -7.96 -6.12
C ASN A 82 1.39 -9.44 -5.79
N THR A 83 1.07 -9.86 -4.58
CA THR A 83 1.32 -11.23 -4.09
C THR A 83 0.25 -12.24 -4.50
N SER A 84 -0.95 -11.77 -4.85
CA SER A 84 -2.05 -12.62 -5.36
C SER A 84 -1.93 -12.95 -6.84
N GLY A 85 -1.06 -12.23 -7.59
CA GLY A 85 -0.93 -12.38 -9.04
C GLY A 85 -2.14 -11.83 -9.82
N THR A 86 -3.07 -11.14 -9.16
CA THR A 86 -4.15 -10.40 -9.82
C THR A 86 -3.59 -9.07 -10.32
N SER A 87 -3.87 -8.70 -11.59
CA SER A 87 -3.28 -7.50 -12.17
C SER A 87 -3.67 -6.23 -11.41
N ASN A 88 -2.70 -5.32 -11.25
CA ASN A 88 -2.88 -3.97 -10.71
C ASN A 88 -3.47 -3.94 -9.30
N HIS A 89 -2.94 -4.77 -8.41
CA HIS A 89 -3.41 -4.83 -7.02
C HIS A 89 -2.25 -4.98 -6.05
N VAL A 90 -2.26 -4.18 -5.00
CA VAL A 90 -1.30 -4.32 -3.88
C VAL A 90 -1.96 -5.08 -2.75
N ASP A 91 -1.29 -6.11 -2.30
CA ASP A 91 -1.69 -6.96 -1.18
C ASP A 91 -0.72 -6.79 -0.01
N CYS A 92 -1.19 -7.13 1.18
CA CYS A 92 -0.42 -7.30 2.40
C CYS A 92 -0.36 -8.80 2.71
N LEU A 93 0.79 -9.42 2.45
CA LEU A 93 1.01 -10.82 2.73
C LEU A 93 1.78 -10.99 4.04
N SER A 94 1.32 -11.91 4.89
CA SER A 94 2.03 -12.37 6.08
C SER A 94 2.03 -13.89 6.11
N SER A 95 3.19 -14.48 6.36
CA SER A 95 3.34 -15.92 6.54
C SER A 95 4.23 -16.19 7.75
N ILE A 96 3.74 -16.99 8.67
CA ILE A 96 4.48 -17.38 9.88
C ILE A 96 4.60 -18.88 9.94
N ILE A 97 5.85 -19.37 10.00
CA ILE A 97 6.14 -20.78 10.26
C ILE A 97 6.40 -20.94 11.75
N PHE A 98 5.70 -21.89 12.36
CA PHE A 98 5.79 -22.15 13.80
C PHE A 98 5.65 -23.64 14.11
N SER A 99 6.17 -24.07 15.27
CA SER A 99 5.96 -25.39 15.84
C SER A 99 5.03 -25.34 17.05
N THR A 100 4.28 -26.38 17.26
CA THR A 100 3.43 -26.61 18.44
C THR A 100 3.06 -28.08 18.56
N GLN A 101 2.57 -28.51 19.72
CA GLN A 101 2.13 -29.88 19.97
C GLN A 101 0.65 -30.13 19.65
N ILE A 102 -0.15 -29.08 19.37
CA ILE A 102 -1.57 -29.24 19.05
C ILE A 102 -1.77 -29.45 17.54
N GLN A 103 -2.91 -30.03 17.19
CA GLN A 103 -3.26 -30.35 15.79
C GLN A 103 -3.79 -29.14 15.05
N GLU A 104 -3.66 -29.16 13.73
CA GLU A 104 -4.10 -28.10 12.81
C GLU A 104 -5.55 -27.66 13.07
N SER A 105 -6.47 -28.61 13.20
CA SER A 105 -7.88 -28.32 13.47
C SER A 105 -8.12 -27.58 14.80
N GLU A 106 -7.28 -27.79 15.80
CA GLU A 106 -7.34 -27.05 17.05
C GLU A 106 -6.74 -25.66 16.92
N ILE A 107 -5.66 -25.51 16.13
CA ILE A 107 -5.07 -24.21 15.79
C ILE A 107 -6.11 -23.36 15.08
N GLU A 108 -6.75 -23.89 14.03
CA GLU A 108 -7.81 -23.20 13.30
C GLU A 108 -8.98 -22.80 14.22
N ALA A 109 -9.44 -23.71 15.08
CA ALA A 109 -10.53 -23.44 16.00
C ALA A 109 -10.22 -22.26 16.97
N ARG A 110 -8.96 -22.18 17.44
CA ARG A 110 -8.52 -21.08 18.33
C ARG A 110 -8.36 -19.76 17.60
N MET A 111 -7.84 -19.80 16.36
CA MET A 111 -7.57 -18.63 15.55
C MET A 111 -8.81 -18.11 14.82
N SER A 112 -9.87 -18.92 14.70
CA SER A 112 -11.13 -18.54 14.01
C SER A 112 -11.88 -17.37 14.66
N LYS A 113 -11.56 -17.03 15.90
CA LYS A 113 -12.09 -15.81 16.54
C LYS A 113 -11.53 -14.51 15.98
N TYR A 114 -10.39 -14.57 15.27
CA TYR A 114 -9.72 -13.43 14.66
C TYR A 114 -9.75 -13.48 13.14
N TYR A 115 -9.72 -14.70 12.57
CA TYR A 115 -9.54 -14.93 11.14
C TYR A 115 -10.64 -15.80 10.56
N THR A 116 -11.05 -15.50 9.34
CA THR A 116 -11.95 -16.37 8.56
C THR A 116 -11.11 -17.17 7.60
N PHE A 117 -10.98 -18.47 7.86
CA PHE A 117 -10.19 -19.37 7.03
C PHE A 117 -10.85 -19.64 5.68
N ASN A 118 -10.03 -19.69 4.64
CA ASN A 118 -10.39 -20.09 3.29
C ASN A 118 -9.14 -20.66 2.59
N ASP A 119 -9.33 -21.32 1.44
CA ASP A 119 -8.25 -22.03 0.75
C ASP A 119 -7.27 -21.09 -0.01
N TRP A 120 -7.50 -19.78 -0.01
CA TRP A 120 -6.77 -18.83 -0.86
C TRP A 120 -6.04 -17.72 -0.09
N ASP A 121 -6.78 -17.05 0.78
CA ASP A 121 -6.28 -15.82 1.40
C ASP A 121 -5.92 -15.98 2.87
N CYS A 122 -6.44 -17.02 3.53
CA CYS A 122 -6.20 -17.26 4.96
C CYS A 122 -6.29 -18.75 5.27
N TYR A 123 -5.16 -19.40 5.46
CA TYR A 123 -5.11 -20.82 5.74
C TYR A 123 -3.93 -21.21 6.62
N ILE A 124 -4.01 -22.42 7.20
CA ILE A 124 -2.92 -23.08 7.91
C ILE A 124 -2.65 -24.38 7.18
N ASN A 125 -1.39 -24.68 6.95
CA ASN A 125 -0.94 -25.95 6.37
C ASN A 125 0.25 -26.49 7.14
N GLN A 126 0.35 -27.81 7.24
CA GLN A 126 1.55 -28.46 7.75
C GLN A 126 2.65 -28.46 6.69
N THR A 127 3.85 -28.08 7.06
CA THR A 127 5.03 -28.13 6.20
C THR A 127 5.66 -29.53 6.20
N ASP A 128 6.52 -29.82 5.22
CA ASP A 128 7.23 -31.11 5.11
C ASP A 128 8.10 -31.42 6.34
N ASP A 129 8.56 -30.39 7.05
CA ASP A 129 9.37 -30.50 8.27
C ASP A 129 8.52 -30.75 9.53
N GLY A 130 7.18 -30.85 9.38
CA GLY A 130 6.25 -31.08 10.47
C GLY A 130 5.86 -29.83 11.26
N ASN A 131 6.34 -28.65 10.87
CA ASN A 131 5.88 -27.36 11.37
C ASN A 131 4.55 -26.98 10.75
N TYR A 132 3.94 -25.89 11.21
CA TYR A 132 2.76 -25.28 10.62
C TYR A 132 3.14 -23.95 9.97
N MET A 133 2.50 -23.65 8.84
CA MET A 133 2.56 -22.33 8.19
C MET A 133 1.19 -21.68 8.26
N PHE A 134 1.09 -20.52 8.92
CA PHE A 134 -0.08 -19.67 8.83
C PHE A 134 0.15 -18.63 7.75
N TYR A 135 -0.69 -18.65 6.75
CA TYR A 135 -0.69 -17.71 5.62
C TYR A 135 -1.91 -16.81 5.70
N ILE A 136 -1.70 -15.49 5.52
CA ILE A 136 -2.77 -14.52 5.34
C ILE A 136 -2.37 -13.49 4.29
N ASN A 137 -3.26 -13.25 3.34
CA ASN A 137 -3.13 -12.26 2.30
C ASN A 137 -4.37 -11.36 2.28
N THR A 138 -4.19 -10.05 2.39
CA THR A 138 -5.29 -9.08 2.40
C THR A 138 -4.99 -7.93 1.47
N SER A 139 -6.03 -7.31 0.91
CA SER A 139 -5.85 -6.09 0.11
C SER A 139 -5.23 -4.98 0.93
N ALA A 140 -4.21 -4.33 0.37
CA ALA A 140 -3.58 -3.17 0.99
C ALA A 140 -4.52 -1.96 1.04
N PRO A 141 -4.33 -1.00 1.97
CA PRO A 141 -5.12 0.23 2.05
C PRO A 141 -5.07 1.07 0.76
N PHE A 142 -3.91 1.13 0.09
CA PHE A 142 -3.71 1.77 -1.21
C PHE A 142 -3.47 0.70 -2.28
N ARG A 143 -4.52 -0.06 -2.59
CA ARG A 143 -4.46 -1.23 -3.47
C ARG A 143 -4.06 -0.94 -4.91
N ASP A 144 -4.37 0.27 -5.42
CA ASP A 144 -4.09 0.69 -6.79
C ASP A 144 -2.78 1.51 -6.89
N ASN A 145 -1.85 1.27 -5.97
CA ASN A 145 -0.54 1.92 -5.92
C ASN A 145 0.43 1.29 -6.94
N ILE A 146 1.50 2.03 -7.29
CA ILE A 146 2.52 1.61 -8.26
C ILE A 146 3.17 0.26 -7.92
N GLU A 147 3.19 -0.17 -6.66
CA GLU A 147 3.72 -1.47 -6.23
C GLU A 147 2.90 -2.67 -6.74
N GLY A 148 1.66 -2.44 -7.19
CA GLY A 148 0.79 -3.48 -7.76
C GLY A 148 1.01 -3.77 -9.25
N HIS A 149 1.93 -3.05 -9.92
CA HIS A 149 2.15 -3.12 -11.37
C HIS A 149 3.37 -3.95 -11.76
#